data_3234eb62a90145fe07fd6dd327bd1a4f
#
_entry.id   3234eb62a90145fe07fd6dd327bd1a4f
#
_cell.length_a   1.000
_cell.length_b   1.000
_cell.length_c   1.000
_cell.angle_alpha   90.00
_cell.angle_beta   90.00
_cell.angle_gamma   90.00
#
_symmetry.space_group_name_H-M   'P 1'
#
loop_
_entity.id
_entity.type
_entity.pdbx_description
1 polymer ?
#
loop_
_entity_poly.entity_id
_entity_poly.type
_entity_poly.pdbx_seq_one_letter_code
_entity_poly.pdbx_strand_id
1 'polypeptide(L)'
;MNVVFVSGNRTWGGSEELWSATAAVLASDGHRVTVFKSGVDDSEPRIRRLRALSSSIRDLARFPLMPRRLFTLVRSLSSGAAYGHEVVRLLIGLALSRRPDLVVVSQGGNHDGYFLAEVCRRLHLPYAIVSHKASELYWPADWQQKTIAAVYRAARSCFFVSEHNRRLTEEQLGFPLPRAAVVRNPFLVSWEPRTDWPDDRSELRLACVGRLHPKEKGQDLLLRVLARRRWRERPLSVTFYGDGLQRTSLERMAHNLGLAKVTFAGFVSDVAAIWSDQHGLVLPSRCEGMPLVLVEAMLSGRVPIVTDVGGNAEVVDDGITGYLAAAPTEDALDEAMERAWSERHRWREVGAAAAARIRTLIPREPESCFATRLVELASSAKAL
;
A
#
# COMPACT_ATOMS: atom_id res chain seq x y z
N MET A 1 13.72 -23.58 1.41
CA MET A 1 12.25 -23.71 1.25
C MET A 1 11.83 -23.33 -0.16
N ASN A 2 10.61 -23.73 -0.56
CA ASN A 2 9.99 -23.32 -1.81
C ASN A 2 8.81 -22.37 -1.47
N VAL A 3 9.02 -21.08 -1.67
CA VAL A 3 8.02 -20.05 -1.36
C VAL A 3 7.46 -19.48 -2.66
N VAL A 4 6.15 -19.37 -2.73
CA VAL A 4 5.43 -18.82 -3.88
C VAL A 4 4.73 -17.54 -3.48
N PHE A 5 4.99 -16.45 -4.20
CA PHE A 5 4.24 -15.20 -4.07
C PHE A 5 3.21 -15.07 -5.19
N VAL A 6 2.02 -14.62 -4.84
CA VAL A 6 0.91 -14.44 -5.79
C VAL A 6 0.34 -13.03 -5.63
N SER A 7 0.31 -12.23 -6.70
CA SER A 7 -0.34 -10.91 -6.75
C SER A 7 -1.22 -10.77 -7.99
N GLY A 8 -2.49 -10.43 -7.77
CA GLY A 8 -3.46 -10.12 -8.83
C GLY A 8 -3.37 -8.67 -9.33
N ASN A 9 -2.59 -7.81 -8.71
CA ASN A 9 -2.47 -6.41 -9.10
C ASN A 9 -1.75 -6.27 -10.45
N ARG A 10 -2.34 -5.54 -11.38
CA ARG A 10 -1.73 -5.35 -12.72
C ARG A 10 -0.67 -4.26 -12.74
N THR A 11 -0.88 -3.19 -11.99
CA THR A 11 0.05 -2.07 -11.91
C THR A 11 0.93 -2.18 -10.67
N TRP A 12 2.13 -1.58 -10.73
CA TRP A 12 2.98 -1.45 -9.56
C TRP A 12 2.44 -0.37 -8.61
N GLY A 13 2.52 -0.61 -7.32
CA GLY A 13 2.07 0.32 -6.28
C GLY A 13 2.61 -0.10 -4.92
N GLY A 14 2.27 0.62 -3.86
CA GLY A 14 2.76 0.34 -2.50
C GLY A 14 2.50 -1.08 -2.00
N SER A 15 1.43 -1.73 -2.46
CA SER A 15 1.13 -3.14 -2.15
C SER A 15 2.13 -4.13 -2.75
N GLU A 16 2.90 -3.72 -3.77
CA GLU A 16 3.88 -4.58 -4.43
C GLU A 16 5.26 -4.52 -3.75
N GLU A 17 5.52 -3.48 -2.96
CA GLU A 17 6.83 -3.28 -2.35
C GLU A 17 7.16 -4.35 -1.31
N LEU A 18 6.23 -4.70 -0.40
CA LEU A 18 6.50 -5.66 0.66
C LEU A 18 6.81 -7.06 0.13
N TRP A 19 5.94 -7.61 -0.71
CA TRP A 19 6.15 -8.96 -1.21
C TRP A 19 7.40 -9.06 -2.09
N SER A 20 7.68 -8.05 -2.93
CA SER A 20 8.82 -8.07 -3.85
C SER A 20 10.16 -7.95 -3.13
N ALA A 21 10.25 -7.05 -2.14
CA ALA A 21 11.43 -6.92 -1.30
C ALA A 21 11.67 -8.18 -0.46
N THR A 22 10.62 -8.73 0.17
CA THR A 22 10.69 -9.98 0.93
C THR A 22 11.09 -11.17 0.06
N ALA A 23 10.55 -11.26 -1.15
CA ALA A 23 10.92 -12.29 -2.12
C ALA A 23 12.42 -12.21 -2.51
N ALA A 24 12.96 -10.99 -2.64
CA ALA A 24 14.37 -10.78 -2.90
C ALA A 24 15.26 -11.19 -1.71
N VAL A 25 14.87 -10.90 -0.48
CA VAL A 25 15.56 -11.37 0.74
C VAL A 25 15.59 -12.89 0.76
N LEU A 26 14.44 -13.55 0.63
CA LEU A 26 14.36 -15.02 0.64
C LEU A 26 15.18 -15.65 -0.47
N ALA A 27 15.20 -15.08 -1.68
CA ALA A 27 16.01 -15.58 -2.78
C ALA A 27 17.51 -15.42 -2.51
N SER A 28 17.93 -14.30 -1.90
CA SER A 28 19.31 -14.06 -1.48
C SER A 28 19.77 -15.03 -0.39
N ASP A 29 18.85 -15.44 0.49
CA ASP A 29 19.09 -16.44 1.55
C ASP A 29 19.07 -17.90 1.02
N GLY A 30 19.05 -18.07 -0.30
CA GLY A 30 19.10 -19.40 -0.94
C GLY A 30 17.77 -20.15 -0.96
N HIS A 31 16.65 -19.50 -0.65
CA HIS A 31 15.33 -20.09 -0.80
C HIS A 31 14.87 -20.07 -2.26
N ARG A 32 14.13 -21.10 -2.66
CA ARG A 32 13.51 -21.11 -3.99
C ARG A 32 12.29 -20.19 -3.97
N VAL A 33 12.31 -19.18 -4.82
CA VAL A 33 11.20 -18.21 -4.95
C VAL A 33 10.56 -18.34 -6.32
N THR A 34 9.23 -18.44 -6.34
CA THR A 34 8.40 -18.35 -7.55
C THR A 34 7.38 -17.24 -7.36
N VAL A 35 7.21 -16.40 -8.37
CA VAL A 35 6.26 -15.29 -8.37
C VAL A 35 5.22 -15.50 -9.47
N PHE A 36 3.95 -15.44 -9.11
CA PHE A 36 2.83 -15.33 -10.04
C PHE A 36 2.23 -13.93 -9.89
N LYS A 37 2.38 -13.08 -10.89
CA LYS A 37 1.89 -11.70 -10.90
C LYS A 37 1.10 -11.41 -12.16
N SER A 38 -0.03 -10.71 -12.04
CA SER A 38 -0.75 -10.17 -13.19
C SER A 38 -0.05 -8.94 -13.74
N GLY A 39 0.20 -8.91 -15.06
CA GLY A 39 0.86 -7.77 -15.72
C GLY A 39 2.31 -7.58 -15.28
N VAL A 40 3.15 -8.55 -15.58
CA VAL A 40 4.60 -8.45 -15.35
C VAL A 40 5.19 -7.45 -16.33
N ASP A 41 5.86 -6.44 -15.78
CA ASP A 41 6.68 -5.47 -16.53
C ASP A 41 8.16 -5.78 -16.29
N ASP A 42 8.86 -6.23 -17.31
CA ASP A 42 10.28 -6.57 -17.24
C ASP A 42 11.19 -5.33 -17.13
N SER A 43 10.66 -4.12 -17.35
CA SER A 43 11.38 -2.87 -17.12
C SER A 43 11.39 -2.45 -15.63
N GLU A 44 10.49 -3.03 -14.81
CA GLU A 44 10.41 -2.74 -13.38
C GLU A 44 11.68 -3.21 -12.64
N PRO A 45 12.40 -2.32 -11.93
CA PRO A 45 13.67 -2.66 -11.26
C PRO A 45 13.56 -3.84 -10.27
N ARG A 46 12.44 -3.96 -9.54
CA ARG A 46 12.20 -5.05 -8.58
C ARG A 46 12.07 -6.40 -9.30
N ILE A 47 11.40 -6.42 -10.44
CA ILE A 47 11.27 -7.62 -11.28
C ILE A 47 12.64 -8.03 -11.83
N ARG A 48 13.44 -7.08 -12.32
CA ARG A 48 14.82 -7.35 -12.78
C ARG A 48 15.70 -7.91 -11.65
N ARG A 49 15.61 -7.32 -10.45
CA ARG A 49 16.32 -7.82 -9.26
C ARG A 49 15.96 -9.27 -8.95
N LEU A 50 14.66 -9.59 -8.92
CA LEU A 50 14.19 -10.96 -8.66
C LEU A 50 14.68 -11.95 -9.72
N ARG A 51 14.69 -11.58 -11.01
CA ARG A 51 15.26 -12.43 -12.08
C ARG A 51 16.76 -12.63 -11.91
N ALA A 52 17.50 -11.60 -11.54
CA ALA A 52 18.94 -11.70 -11.25
C ALA A 52 19.24 -12.66 -10.08
N LEU A 53 18.32 -12.78 -9.12
CA LEU A 53 18.36 -13.74 -8.02
C LEU A 53 17.79 -15.13 -8.38
N SER A 54 17.70 -15.45 -9.67
CA SER A 54 17.20 -16.74 -10.19
C SER A 54 15.76 -17.08 -9.78
N SER A 55 14.96 -16.08 -9.41
CA SER A 55 13.54 -16.29 -9.10
C SER A 55 12.74 -16.58 -10.38
N SER A 56 11.83 -17.54 -10.31
CA SER A 56 10.91 -17.84 -11.42
C SER A 56 9.73 -16.85 -11.38
N ILE A 57 9.56 -16.06 -12.44
CA ILE A 57 8.46 -15.07 -12.53
C ILE A 57 7.55 -15.45 -13.68
N ARG A 58 6.25 -15.57 -13.38
CA ARG A 58 5.19 -15.97 -14.33
C ARG A 58 4.07 -14.94 -14.35
N ASP A 59 3.71 -14.48 -15.55
CA ASP A 59 2.64 -13.51 -15.74
C ASP A 59 1.28 -14.19 -15.82
N LEU A 60 0.43 -13.94 -14.83
CA LEU A 60 -0.95 -14.43 -14.82
C LEU A 60 -1.81 -13.82 -15.95
N ALA A 61 -1.42 -12.71 -16.54
CA ALA A 61 -2.13 -12.06 -17.63
C ALA A 61 -1.75 -12.59 -19.03
N ARG A 62 -0.55 -13.17 -19.20
CA ARG A 62 0.06 -13.47 -20.50
C ARG A 62 0.25 -14.96 -20.82
N PHE A 63 -0.34 -15.90 -20.10
CA PHE A 63 -0.15 -17.33 -20.39
C PHE A 63 -0.73 -17.71 -21.78
N PRO A 64 -0.10 -18.68 -22.49
CA PRO A 64 -0.59 -19.07 -23.80
C PRO A 64 -2.04 -19.57 -23.76
N LEU A 65 -2.75 -19.35 -24.86
CA LEU A 65 -4.17 -19.65 -25.04
C LEU A 65 -4.47 -21.13 -24.73
N MET A 66 -5.27 -21.33 -23.68
CA MET A 66 -5.78 -22.64 -23.32
C MET A 66 -6.86 -23.08 -24.33
N PRO A 67 -6.96 -24.38 -24.71
CA PRO A 67 -8.04 -24.87 -25.52
C PRO A 67 -9.40 -24.49 -24.90
N ARG A 68 -10.31 -23.95 -25.70
CA ARG A 68 -11.65 -23.48 -25.29
C ARG A 68 -12.41 -24.48 -24.39
N ARG A 69 -12.24 -25.77 -24.63
CA ARG A 69 -12.91 -26.84 -23.87
C ARG A 69 -12.42 -26.93 -22.42
N LEU A 70 -11.13 -26.76 -22.19
CA LEU A 70 -10.54 -26.77 -20.83
C LEU A 70 -10.91 -25.49 -20.08
N PHE A 71 -10.99 -24.37 -20.78
CA PHE A 71 -11.44 -23.08 -20.25
C PHE A 71 -12.90 -23.13 -19.73
N THR A 72 -13.80 -23.78 -20.46
CA THR A 72 -15.21 -23.92 -20.08
C THR A 72 -15.37 -24.78 -18.82
N LEU A 73 -14.60 -25.87 -18.70
CA LEU A 73 -14.59 -26.73 -17.51
C LEU A 73 -14.09 -26.00 -16.27
N VAL A 74 -13.06 -25.18 -16.39
CA VAL A 74 -12.49 -24.44 -15.27
C VAL A 74 -13.34 -23.21 -14.92
N ARG A 75 -14.01 -22.59 -15.90
CA ARG A 75 -14.96 -21.49 -15.67
C ARG A 75 -16.16 -21.94 -14.83
N SER A 76 -16.62 -23.19 -14.98
CA SER A 76 -17.68 -23.74 -14.15
C SER A 76 -17.27 -23.93 -12.68
N LEU A 77 -15.95 -23.96 -12.40
CA LEU A 77 -15.36 -24.05 -11.05
C LEU A 77 -15.08 -22.68 -10.42
N SER A 78 -15.16 -21.59 -11.19
CA SER A 78 -14.90 -20.23 -10.72
C SER A 78 -16.19 -19.40 -10.71
N SER A 79 -16.65 -19.00 -9.55
CA SER A 79 -17.88 -18.22 -9.32
C SER A 79 -17.80 -16.74 -9.73
N GLY A 80 -16.91 -16.36 -10.67
CA GLY A 80 -16.79 -14.97 -11.11
C GLY A 80 -16.13 -14.84 -12.48
N ALA A 81 -16.86 -14.32 -13.45
CA ALA A 81 -16.43 -14.24 -14.85
C ALA A 81 -15.21 -13.33 -15.12
N ALA A 82 -14.91 -12.37 -14.22
CA ALA A 82 -13.86 -11.38 -14.44
C ALA A 82 -12.43 -11.92 -14.21
N TYR A 83 -12.26 -12.93 -13.36
CA TYR A 83 -10.94 -13.44 -12.93
C TYR A 83 -10.66 -14.90 -13.38
N GLY A 84 -11.53 -15.48 -14.18
CA GLY A 84 -11.45 -16.88 -14.57
C GLY A 84 -10.10 -17.28 -15.19
N HIS A 85 -9.49 -16.42 -15.99
CA HIS A 85 -8.20 -16.69 -16.63
C HIS A 85 -7.04 -16.76 -15.63
N GLU A 86 -7.00 -15.86 -14.66
CA GLU A 86 -5.93 -15.79 -13.65
C GLU A 86 -5.98 -17.00 -12.72
N VAL A 87 -7.18 -17.40 -12.29
CA VAL A 87 -7.42 -18.58 -11.47
C VAL A 87 -6.93 -19.85 -12.18
N VAL A 88 -7.29 -20.02 -13.46
CA VAL A 88 -6.86 -21.17 -14.25
C VAL A 88 -5.35 -21.24 -14.38
N ARG A 89 -4.72 -20.11 -14.67
CA ARG A 89 -3.27 -20.03 -14.84
C ARG A 89 -2.53 -20.31 -13.55
N LEU A 90 -3.04 -19.80 -12.43
CA LEU A 90 -2.49 -20.11 -11.13
C LEU A 90 -2.63 -21.59 -10.80
N LEU A 91 -3.79 -22.20 -11.04
CA LEU A 91 -4.03 -23.64 -10.85
C LEU A 91 -3.01 -24.47 -11.62
N ILE A 92 -2.85 -24.22 -12.93
CA ILE A 92 -1.89 -24.93 -13.77
C ILE A 92 -0.46 -24.65 -13.31
N GLY A 93 -0.15 -23.40 -13.05
CA GLY A 93 1.17 -22.99 -12.59
C GLY A 93 1.59 -23.70 -11.30
N LEU A 94 0.69 -23.80 -10.34
CA LEU A 94 0.92 -24.49 -9.07
C LEU A 94 0.97 -26.02 -9.24
N ALA A 95 0.07 -26.58 -10.07
CA ALA A 95 0.03 -28.01 -10.34
C ALA A 95 1.30 -28.52 -11.07
N LEU A 96 1.87 -27.70 -11.96
CA LEU A 96 3.10 -27.99 -12.69
C LEU A 96 4.37 -27.59 -11.93
N SER A 97 4.24 -26.92 -10.81
CA SER A 97 5.36 -26.50 -9.98
C SER A 97 5.68 -27.56 -8.91
N ARG A 98 6.93 -27.53 -8.41
CA ARG A 98 7.25 -28.28 -7.20
C ARG A 98 6.36 -27.77 -6.06
N ARG A 99 5.77 -28.68 -5.26
CA ARG A 99 4.85 -28.32 -4.17
C ARG A 99 5.48 -27.22 -3.28
N PRO A 100 4.81 -26.08 -3.10
CA PRO A 100 5.32 -25.01 -2.24
C PRO A 100 5.25 -25.38 -0.76
N ASP A 101 6.25 -24.94 0.00
CA ASP A 101 6.20 -24.98 1.46
C ASP A 101 5.25 -23.91 2.01
N LEU A 102 5.12 -22.79 1.30
CA LEU A 102 4.18 -21.70 1.62
C LEU A 102 3.82 -20.91 0.36
N VAL A 103 2.55 -20.55 0.21
CA VAL A 103 2.07 -19.57 -0.77
C VAL A 103 1.69 -18.29 -0.05
N VAL A 104 2.21 -17.15 -0.48
CA VAL A 104 1.89 -15.82 0.04
C VAL A 104 1.03 -15.10 -0.97
N VAL A 105 -0.24 -14.86 -0.65
CA VAL A 105 -1.19 -14.15 -1.50
C VAL A 105 -1.25 -12.69 -1.06
N SER A 106 -0.69 -11.81 -1.90
CA SER A 106 -0.69 -10.36 -1.69
C SER A 106 -1.94 -9.73 -2.30
N GLN A 107 -2.72 -9.03 -1.47
CA GLN A 107 -3.97 -8.37 -1.82
C GLN A 107 -3.80 -6.86 -1.73
N GLY A 108 -4.33 -6.10 -2.70
CA GLY A 108 -4.42 -4.65 -2.61
C GLY A 108 -5.42 -4.21 -1.54
N GLY A 109 -6.68 -4.62 -1.66
CA GLY A 109 -7.70 -4.52 -0.62
C GLY A 109 -7.87 -5.84 0.14
N ASN A 110 -8.52 -5.80 1.29
CA ASN A 110 -8.68 -6.96 2.18
C ASN A 110 -9.57 -8.10 1.61
N HIS A 111 -10.27 -7.86 0.54
CA HIS A 111 -11.03 -8.88 -0.20
C HIS A 111 -10.72 -8.92 -1.70
N ASP A 112 -9.67 -8.20 -2.14
CA ASP A 112 -9.15 -8.36 -3.49
C ASP A 112 -8.43 -9.70 -3.63
N GLY A 113 -8.55 -10.34 -4.78
CA GLY A 113 -7.78 -11.55 -5.06
C GLY A 113 -8.08 -12.75 -4.14
N TYR A 114 -9.16 -12.72 -3.34
CA TYR A 114 -9.57 -13.87 -2.51
C TYR A 114 -9.73 -15.16 -3.33
N PHE A 115 -10.07 -15.04 -4.60
CA PHE A 115 -10.18 -16.16 -5.54
C PHE A 115 -8.82 -16.85 -5.80
N LEU A 116 -7.69 -16.13 -5.70
CA LEU A 116 -6.33 -16.70 -5.79
C LEU A 116 -6.00 -17.52 -4.53
N ALA A 117 -6.37 -17.01 -3.36
CA ALA A 117 -6.25 -17.76 -2.11
C ALA A 117 -7.21 -18.97 -2.06
N GLU A 118 -8.39 -18.87 -2.67
CA GLU A 118 -9.32 -19.99 -2.81
C GLU A 118 -8.70 -21.13 -3.64
N VAL A 119 -7.89 -20.84 -4.65
CA VAL A 119 -7.10 -21.85 -5.37
C VAL A 119 -6.19 -22.61 -4.41
N CYS A 120 -5.45 -21.91 -3.56
CA CYS A 120 -4.57 -22.55 -2.59
C CYS A 120 -5.35 -23.42 -1.62
N ARG A 121 -6.49 -22.92 -1.12
CA ARG A 121 -7.37 -23.66 -0.21
C ARG A 121 -7.89 -24.97 -0.86
N ARG A 122 -8.36 -24.91 -2.11
CA ARG A 122 -8.85 -26.09 -2.84
C ARG A 122 -7.75 -27.11 -3.17
N LEU A 123 -6.53 -26.65 -3.39
CA LEU A 123 -5.37 -27.53 -3.61
C LEU A 123 -4.72 -28.00 -2.30
N HIS A 124 -5.30 -27.65 -1.14
CA HIS A 124 -4.75 -27.98 0.19
C HIS A 124 -3.27 -27.57 0.33
N LEU A 125 -2.91 -26.41 -0.25
CA LEU A 125 -1.60 -25.82 -0.11
C LEU A 125 -1.54 -24.93 1.15
N PRO A 126 -0.45 -24.93 1.91
CA PRO A 126 -0.28 -23.97 2.99
C PRO A 126 -0.14 -22.56 2.41
N TYR A 127 -0.92 -21.61 2.90
CA TYR A 127 -0.89 -20.24 2.43
C TYR A 127 -1.09 -19.21 3.53
N ALA A 128 -0.56 -18.03 3.30
CA ALA A 128 -0.79 -16.82 4.07
C ALA A 128 -1.38 -15.72 3.16
N ILE A 129 -2.12 -14.81 3.76
CA ILE A 129 -2.70 -13.65 3.08
C ILE A 129 -1.99 -12.40 3.61
N VAL A 130 -1.64 -11.46 2.71
CA VAL A 130 -1.19 -10.12 3.06
C VAL A 130 -2.18 -9.12 2.50
N SER A 131 -2.83 -8.35 3.37
CA SER A 131 -3.78 -7.31 2.99
C SER A 131 -3.18 -5.93 3.22
N HIS A 132 -3.03 -5.16 2.15
CA HIS A 132 -2.40 -3.84 2.19
C HIS A 132 -3.36 -2.70 2.47
N LYS A 133 -4.68 -2.95 2.42
CA LYS A 133 -5.70 -1.94 2.68
C LYS A 133 -7.01 -2.60 3.08
N ALA A 134 -7.70 -2.01 4.04
CA ALA A 134 -9.14 -2.19 4.26
C ALA A 134 -9.82 -0.82 4.25
N SER A 135 -11.07 -0.76 3.88
CA SER A 135 -11.79 0.51 3.81
C SER A 135 -13.28 0.32 4.03
N GLU A 136 -13.86 1.28 4.72
CA GLU A 136 -15.28 1.42 4.93
C GLU A 136 -16.04 1.69 3.62
N LEU A 137 -15.33 2.17 2.59
CA LEU A 137 -15.89 2.43 1.26
C LEU A 137 -16.13 1.17 0.44
N TYR A 138 -15.51 0.06 0.82
CA TYR A 138 -15.51 -1.19 0.07
C TYR A 138 -15.89 -2.36 0.96
N TRP A 139 -17.14 -2.76 0.90
CA TRP A 139 -17.64 -3.96 1.57
C TRP A 139 -17.79 -5.09 0.58
N PRO A 140 -17.44 -6.34 0.96
CA PRO A 140 -17.68 -7.48 0.10
C PRO A 140 -19.21 -7.71 -0.04
N ALA A 141 -19.64 -8.08 -1.23
CA ALA A 141 -21.04 -8.45 -1.43
C ALA A 141 -21.38 -9.75 -0.69
N ASP A 142 -22.63 -9.90 -0.21
CA ASP A 142 -23.07 -11.04 0.58
C ASP A 142 -22.78 -12.39 -0.09
N TRP A 143 -22.92 -12.49 -1.40
CA TRP A 143 -22.62 -13.71 -2.16
C TRP A 143 -21.13 -14.10 -2.13
N GLN A 144 -20.22 -13.17 -1.84
CA GLN A 144 -18.78 -13.39 -1.72
C GLN A 144 -18.38 -13.80 -0.31
N GLN A 145 -19.16 -13.40 0.70
CA GLN A 145 -18.85 -13.53 2.13
C GLN A 145 -18.47 -14.97 2.50
N LYS A 146 -19.24 -15.96 2.07
CA LYS A 146 -18.98 -17.37 2.38
C LYS A 146 -17.59 -17.82 1.91
N THR A 147 -17.20 -17.45 0.69
CA THR A 147 -15.91 -17.83 0.12
C THR A 147 -14.77 -17.07 0.78
N ILE A 148 -14.92 -15.74 0.97
CA ILE A 148 -13.92 -14.91 1.64
C ILE A 148 -13.68 -15.42 3.07
N ALA A 149 -14.73 -15.66 3.83
CA ALA A 149 -14.65 -16.21 5.19
C ALA A 149 -13.90 -17.55 5.23
N ALA A 150 -14.21 -18.47 4.31
CA ALA A 150 -13.54 -19.76 4.21
C ALA A 150 -12.04 -19.62 3.91
N VAL A 151 -11.69 -18.69 3.04
CA VAL A 151 -10.30 -18.38 2.67
C VAL A 151 -9.53 -17.83 3.86
N TYR A 152 -10.08 -16.84 4.58
CA TYR A 152 -9.42 -16.25 5.75
C TYR A 152 -9.26 -17.23 6.90
N ARG A 153 -10.29 -18.07 7.19
CA ARG A 153 -10.22 -19.10 8.24
C ARG A 153 -9.18 -20.19 7.96
N ALA A 154 -9.01 -20.56 6.70
CA ALA A 154 -8.09 -21.62 6.30
C ALA A 154 -6.62 -21.15 6.12
N ALA A 155 -6.38 -19.85 6.04
CA ALA A 155 -5.03 -19.29 5.96
C ALA A 155 -4.19 -19.65 7.20
N ARG A 156 -2.91 -19.95 7.02
CA ARG A 156 -1.95 -20.17 8.09
C ARG A 156 -1.76 -18.93 8.96
N SER A 157 -1.73 -17.77 8.29
CA SER A 157 -1.71 -16.46 8.93
C SER A 157 -2.31 -15.42 7.98
N CYS A 158 -2.87 -14.35 8.56
CA CYS A 158 -3.36 -13.18 7.84
C CYS A 158 -2.56 -11.96 8.29
N PHE A 159 -1.85 -11.34 7.37
CA PHE A 159 -1.02 -10.18 7.65
C PHE A 159 -1.70 -8.91 7.17
N PHE A 160 -1.64 -7.86 7.98
CA PHE A 160 -2.19 -6.55 7.68
C PHE A 160 -1.12 -5.49 7.88
N VAL A 161 -1.18 -4.39 7.14
CA VAL A 161 -0.17 -3.33 7.26
C VAL A 161 -0.48 -2.34 8.39
N SER A 162 -1.69 -2.41 8.97
CA SER A 162 -2.12 -1.63 10.13
C SER A 162 -3.10 -2.41 10.99
N GLU A 163 -3.20 -2.03 12.25
CA GLU A 163 -4.16 -2.60 13.19
C GLU A 163 -5.60 -2.22 12.83
N HIS A 164 -5.80 -0.99 12.31
CA HIS A 164 -7.08 -0.56 11.75
C HIS A 164 -7.57 -1.52 10.65
N ASN A 165 -6.70 -1.85 9.68
CA ASN A 165 -7.07 -2.75 8.59
C ASN A 165 -7.42 -4.16 9.10
N ARG A 166 -6.72 -4.65 10.13
CA ARG A 166 -7.04 -5.93 10.76
C ARG A 166 -8.45 -5.89 11.37
N ARG A 167 -8.71 -4.90 12.23
CA ARG A 167 -10.00 -4.75 12.92
C ARG A 167 -11.16 -4.59 11.94
N LEU A 168 -11.03 -3.68 10.99
CA LEU A 168 -12.06 -3.46 9.98
C LEU A 168 -12.33 -4.73 9.14
N THR A 169 -11.29 -5.50 8.83
CA THR A 169 -11.48 -6.78 8.12
C THR A 169 -12.24 -7.78 8.98
N GLU A 170 -11.96 -7.88 10.27
CA GLU A 170 -12.70 -8.74 11.20
C GLU A 170 -14.18 -8.32 11.31
N GLU A 171 -14.44 -7.02 11.38
CA GLU A 171 -15.80 -6.46 11.37
C GLU A 171 -16.55 -6.82 10.07
N GLN A 172 -15.91 -6.60 8.91
CA GLN A 172 -16.48 -6.91 7.60
C GLN A 172 -16.73 -8.41 7.40
N LEU A 173 -15.93 -9.26 8.02
CA LEU A 173 -16.08 -10.72 7.98
C LEU A 173 -17.04 -11.25 9.03
N GLY A 174 -17.29 -10.50 10.10
CA GLY A 174 -18.16 -10.90 11.22
C GLY A 174 -17.53 -11.94 12.16
N PHE A 175 -16.19 -12.10 12.17
CA PHE A 175 -15.49 -13.01 13.10
C PHE A 175 -14.02 -12.57 13.29
N PRO A 176 -13.43 -12.91 14.46
CA PRO A 176 -12.03 -12.59 14.75
C PRO A 176 -11.06 -13.47 13.94
N LEU A 177 -9.87 -12.93 13.69
CA LEU A 177 -8.77 -13.60 13.01
C LEU A 177 -7.61 -13.88 14.00
N PRO A 178 -7.67 -14.97 14.80
CA PRO A 178 -6.72 -15.22 15.88
C PRO A 178 -5.28 -15.46 15.40
N ARG A 179 -5.09 -15.72 14.11
CA ARG A 179 -3.79 -15.88 13.47
C ARG A 179 -3.41 -14.66 12.62
N ALA A 180 -4.02 -13.51 12.91
CA ALA A 180 -3.65 -12.27 12.26
C ALA A 180 -2.48 -11.59 12.95
N ALA A 181 -1.69 -10.85 12.15
CA ALA A 181 -0.59 -10.05 12.66
C ALA A 181 -0.37 -8.81 11.79
N VAL A 182 0.18 -7.76 12.39
CA VAL A 182 0.58 -6.57 11.65
C VAL A 182 2.01 -6.74 11.14
N VAL A 183 2.21 -6.36 9.89
CA VAL A 183 3.50 -6.25 9.20
C VAL A 183 3.63 -4.85 8.61
N ARG A 184 4.84 -4.34 8.47
CA ARG A 184 5.06 -3.01 7.93
C ARG A 184 5.61 -3.08 6.51
N ASN A 185 5.20 -2.14 5.67
CA ASN A 185 5.74 -2.01 4.32
C ASN A 185 7.18 -1.46 4.36
N PRO A 186 8.06 -1.84 3.43
CA PRO A 186 9.32 -1.15 3.23
C PRO A 186 9.08 0.28 2.73
N PHE A 187 10.07 1.13 2.91
CA PHE A 187 10.06 2.53 2.50
C PHE A 187 11.22 2.81 1.53
N LEU A 188 11.13 3.86 0.74
CA LEU A 188 12.05 4.17 -0.36
C LEU A 188 13.06 5.27 -0.03
N VAL A 189 13.11 5.72 1.21
CA VAL A 189 14.12 6.67 1.72
C VAL A 189 15.12 5.95 2.62
N SER A 190 16.26 6.58 2.90
CA SER A 190 17.20 6.06 3.90
C SER A 190 16.54 6.05 5.29
N TRP A 191 16.93 5.09 6.14
CA TRP A 191 16.51 5.07 7.54
C TRP A 191 16.93 6.32 8.32
N GLU A 192 18.08 6.87 7.98
CA GLU A 192 18.63 8.12 8.50
C GLU A 192 18.93 9.04 7.30
N PRO A 193 17.89 9.63 6.68
CA PRO A 193 18.12 10.51 5.55
C PRO A 193 18.85 11.77 6.03
N ARG A 194 19.91 12.13 5.32
CA ARG A 194 20.60 13.41 5.48
C ARG A 194 19.84 14.49 4.72
N THR A 195 18.65 14.83 5.21
CA THR A 195 17.83 15.89 4.63
C THR A 195 17.82 17.08 5.57
N ASP A 196 18.54 18.12 5.20
CA ASP A 196 18.44 19.39 5.91
C ASP A 196 16.99 19.90 5.86
N TRP A 197 16.64 20.69 6.86
CA TRP A 197 15.35 21.39 6.82
C TRP A 197 15.35 22.32 5.60
N PRO A 198 14.29 22.32 4.78
CA PRO A 198 14.24 23.19 3.61
C PRO A 198 14.42 24.65 4.02
N ASP A 199 15.10 25.41 3.14
CA ASP A 199 15.40 26.81 3.38
C ASP A 199 14.11 27.58 3.74
N ASP A 200 14.14 28.32 4.87
CA ASP A 200 13.04 29.15 5.37
C ASP A 200 12.84 30.40 4.49
N ARG A 201 12.66 30.16 3.21
CA ARG A 201 12.21 31.21 2.29
C ARG A 201 10.82 31.66 2.72
N SER A 202 10.40 32.79 2.24
CA SER A 202 9.12 33.44 2.55
C SER A 202 7.85 32.57 2.34
N GLU A 203 7.98 31.32 1.86
CA GLU A 203 6.87 30.43 1.52
C GLU A 203 7.09 29.00 2.02
N LEU A 204 6.10 28.47 2.74
CA LEU A 204 6.07 27.06 3.15
C LEU A 204 5.60 26.17 2.00
N ARG A 205 6.20 25.00 1.86
CA ARG A 205 5.93 24.06 0.77
C ARG A 205 5.43 22.72 1.33
N LEU A 206 4.28 22.26 0.86
CA LEU A 206 3.71 20.95 1.20
C LEU A 206 3.69 20.05 -0.02
N ALA A 207 4.06 18.79 0.18
CA ALA A 207 3.87 17.73 -0.79
C ALA A 207 2.53 17.02 -0.57
N CYS A 208 1.79 16.75 -1.64
CA CYS A 208 0.72 15.76 -1.66
C CYS A 208 1.15 14.63 -2.60
N VAL A 209 1.58 13.50 -2.03
CA VAL A 209 2.24 12.42 -2.77
C VAL A 209 1.33 11.20 -2.88
N GLY A 210 1.12 10.73 -4.09
CA GLY A 210 0.34 9.52 -4.33
C GLY A 210 -0.33 9.50 -5.71
N ARG A 211 -0.90 8.36 -6.04
CA ARG A 211 -1.66 8.21 -7.28
C ARG A 211 -2.79 9.24 -7.33
N LEU A 212 -2.94 9.94 -8.46
CA LEU A 212 -4.01 10.91 -8.66
C LEU A 212 -5.35 10.17 -8.86
N HIS A 213 -5.98 9.83 -7.73
CA HIS A 213 -7.21 9.07 -7.62
C HIS A 213 -8.09 9.65 -6.49
N PRO A 214 -8.87 10.70 -6.76
CA PRO A 214 -9.61 11.46 -5.73
C PRO A 214 -10.48 10.60 -4.82
N LYS A 215 -11.15 9.57 -5.37
CA LYS A 215 -12.00 8.67 -4.60
C LYS A 215 -11.29 8.06 -3.38
N GLU A 216 -10.00 7.73 -3.51
CA GLU A 216 -9.21 7.15 -2.42
C GLU A 216 -8.28 8.16 -1.76
N LYS A 217 -7.64 9.03 -2.57
CA LYS A 217 -6.56 9.91 -2.12
C LYS A 217 -7.01 11.34 -1.79
N GLY A 218 -8.27 11.69 -2.05
CA GLY A 218 -8.87 12.93 -1.56
C GLY A 218 -8.27 14.24 -2.12
N GLN A 219 -7.52 14.21 -3.24
CA GLN A 219 -6.90 15.41 -3.79
C GLN A 219 -7.92 16.53 -4.07
N ASP A 220 -9.16 16.17 -4.41
CA ASP A 220 -10.27 17.09 -4.59
C ASP A 220 -10.64 17.84 -3.29
N LEU A 221 -10.56 17.18 -2.13
CA LEU A 221 -10.76 17.83 -0.83
C LEU A 221 -9.71 18.91 -0.59
N LEU A 222 -8.45 18.57 -0.81
CA LEU A 222 -7.35 19.52 -0.63
C LEU A 222 -7.48 20.72 -1.55
N LEU A 223 -7.83 20.52 -2.83
CA LEU A 223 -8.04 21.62 -3.77
C LEU A 223 -9.17 22.56 -3.31
N ARG A 224 -10.28 22.03 -2.76
CA ARG A 224 -11.37 22.87 -2.23
C ARG A 224 -10.96 23.62 -0.96
N VAL A 225 -10.20 22.99 -0.08
CA VAL A 225 -9.65 23.66 1.11
C VAL A 225 -8.72 24.81 0.68
N LEU A 226 -7.79 24.57 -0.24
CA LEU A 226 -6.85 25.57 -0.76
C LEU A 226 -7.57 26.72 -1.49
N ALA A 227 -8.79 26.49 -2.00
CA ALA A 227 -9.62 27.53 -2.63
C ALA A 227 -10.23 28.52 -1.64
N ARG A 228 -10.26 28.22 -0.34
CA ARG A 228 -10.73 29.15 0.69
C ARG A 228 -9.83 30.39 0.75
N ARG A 229 -10.42 31.57 0.90
CA ARG A 229 -9.71 32.88 0.82
C ARG A 229 -8.43 32.89 1.65
N ARG A 230 -8.48 32.43 2.91
CA ARG A 230 -7.31 32.43 3.81
C ARG A 230 -6.13 31.65 3.29
N TRP A 231 -6.34 30.52 2.56
CA TRP A 231 -5.25 29.70 2.01
C TRP A 231 -4.62 30.35 0.78
N ARG A 232 -5.42 31.02 -0.05
CA ARG A 232 -4.91 31.76 -1.22
C ARG A 232 -4.00 32.92 -0.84
N GLU A 233 -4.30 33.60 0.28
CA GLU A 233 -3.54 34.77 0.75
C GLU A 233 -2.26 34.38 1.50
N ARG A 234 -2.15 33.14 2.01
CA ARG A 234 -0.98 32.66 2.76
C ARG A 234 0.21 32.35 1.84
N PRO A 235 1.48 32.56 2.30
CA PRO A 235 2.67 32.11 1.62
C PRO A 235 2.84 30.58 1.79
N LEU A 236 1.98 29.82 1.13
CA LEU A 236 1.93 28.37 1.14
C LEU A 236 1.73 27.87 -0.28
N SER A 237 2.59 26.97 -0.74
CA SER A 237 2.43 26.24 -1.98
C SER A 237 2.24 24.74 -1.74
N VAL A 238 1.54 24.09 -2.66
CA VAL A 238 1.31 22.65 -2.62
C VAL A 238 1.69 22.03 -3.94
N THR A 239 2.56 21.02 -3.88
CA THR A 239 2.95 20.23 -5.05
C THR A 239 2.37 18.84 -4.98
N PHE A 240 1.60 18.46 -5.99
CA PHE A 240 1.09 17.11 -6.18
C PHE A 240 2.12 16.28 -6.93
N TYR A 241 2.63 15.23 -6.27
CA TYR A 241 3.56 14.25 -6.83
C TYR A 241 2.83 12.95 -7.10
N GLY A 242 2.96 12.43 -8.29
CA GLY A 242 2.32 11.21 -8.76
C GLY A 242 1.53 11.42 -10.04
N ASP A 243 0.99 10.31 -10.55
CA ASP A 243 0.18 10.31 -11.77
C ASP A 243 -1.08 9.48 -11.54
N GLY A 244 -2.02 9.52 -12.49
CA GLY A 244 -3.28 8.78 -12.43
C GLY A 244 -4.29 9.22 -13.48
N LEU A 245 -5.33 8.40 -13.63
CA LEU A 245 -6.37 8.62 -14.66
C LEU A 245 -7.12 9.96 -14.50
N GLN A 246 -7.11 10.54 -13.30
CA GLN A 246 -7.81 11.79 -13.00
C GLN A 246 -6.90 13.03 -13.03
N ARG A 247 -5.65 12.92 -13.49
CA ARG A 247 -4.69 14.04 -13.55
C ARG A 247 -5.29 15.28 -14.23
N THR A 248 -5.71 15.15 -15.48
CA THR A 248 -6.27 16.27 -16.26
C THR A 248 -7.49 16.90 -15.60
N SER A 249 -8.32 16.09 -14.92
CA SER A 249 -9.50 16.59 -14.22
C SER A 249 -9.13 17.40 -12.97
N LEU A 250 -8.11 16.97 -12.22
CA LEU A 250 -7.60 17.67 -11.04
C LEU A 250 -6.89 18.97 -11.44
N GLU A 251 -6.09 18.96 -12.50
CA GLU A 251 -5.43 20.16 -13.06
C GLU A 251 -6.47 21.21 -13.49
N ARG A 252 -7.52 20.78 -14.20
CA ARG A 252 -8.64 21.67 -14.59
C ARG A 252 -9.38 22.21 -13.36
N MET A 253 -9.60 21.37 -12.34
CA MET A 253 -10.23 21.80 -11.09
C MET A 253 -9.39 22.87 -10.40
N ALA A 254 -8.08 22.67 -10.26
CA ALA A 254 -7.17 23.65 -9.68
C ALA A 254 -7.18 24.99 -10.45
N HIS A 255 -7.15 24.92 -11.78
CA HIS A 255 -7.26 26.10 -12.67
C HIS A 255 -8.58 26.86 -12.45
N ASN A 256 -9.71 26.16 -12.49
CA ASN A 256 -11.04 26.77 -12.31
C ASN A 256 -11.23 27.38 -10.92
N LEU A 257 -10.58 26.80 -9.91
CA LEU A 257 -10.54 27.35 -8.57
C LEU A 257 -9.54 28.50 -8.39
N GLY A 258 -8.76 28.84 -9.40
CA GLY A 258 -7.78 29.94 -9.38
C GLY A 258 -6.60 29.69 -8.43
N LEU A 259 -6.11 28.45 -8.34
CA LEU A 259 -5.06 28.05 -7.41
C LEU A 259 -3.66 28.21 -8.02
N ALA A 260 -3.15 29.44 -8.03
CA ALA A 260 -1.85 29.78 -8.63
C ALA A 260 -0.64 29.13 -7.92
N LYS A 261 -0.77 28.73 -6.65
CA LYS A 261 0.30 28.12 -5.83
C LYS A 261 0.20 26.59 -5.76
N VAL A 262 -0.55 25.98 -6.67
CA VAL A 262 -0.68 24.53 -6.79
C VAL A 262 0.02 24.05 -8.04
N THR A 263 0.89 23.05 -7.90
CA THR A 263 1.66 22.46 -9.00
C THR A 263 1.42 20.94 -9.07
N PHE A 264 1.42 20.37 -10.28
CA PHE A 264 1.36 18.95 -10.54
C PHE A 264 2.68 18.49 -11.16
N ALA A 265 3.59 17.95 -10.35
CA ALA A 265 4.94 17.56 -10.75
C ALA A 265 5.00 16.25 -11.54
N GLY A 266 3.93 15.43 -11.49
CA GLY A 266 3.93 14.09 -12.07
C GLY A 266 4.63 13.06 -11.20
N PHE A 267 4.92 11.90 -11.78
CA PHE A 267 5.62 10.82 -11.08
C PHE A 267 7.10 11.15 -10.87
N VAL A 268 7.58 10.98 -9.65
CA VAL A 268 8.99 11.17 -9.27
C VAL A 268 9.50 9.85 -8.70
N SER A 269 10.57 9.31 -9.28
CA SER A 269 11.17 8.04 -8.85
C SER A 269 12.08 8.19 -7.63
N ASP A 270 12.75 9.34 -7.51
CA ASP A 270 13.57 9.68 -6.33
C ASP A 270 12.69 10.35 -5.27
N VAL A 271 12.15 9.53 -4.37
CA VAL A 271 11.29 10.01 -3.28
C VAL A 271 12.07 10.88 -2.29
N ALA A 272 13.37 10.64 -2.11
CA ALA A 272 14.21 11.44 -1.22
C ALA A 272 14.35 12.90 -1.72
N ALA A 273 14.38 13.09 -3.03
CA ALA A 273 14.41 14.42 -3.63
C ALA A 273 13.16 15.26 -3.31
N ILE A 274 11.99 14.62 -3.14
CA ILE A 274 10.77 15.33 -2.72
C ILE A 274 11.00 15.95 -1.34
N TRP A 275 11.54 15.18 -0.41
CA TRP A 275 11.69 15.63 0.98
C TRP A 275 12.82 16.63 1.19
N SER A 276 13.73 16.77 0.26
CA SER A 276 14.77 17.83 0.33
C SER A 276 14.21 19.24 0.11
N ASP A 277 13.08 19.37 -0.57
CA ASP A 277 12.48 20.67 -0.90
C ASP A 277 11.16 20.98 -0.16
N GLN A 278 10.51 19.98 0.44
CA GLN A 278 9.20 20.14 1.06
C GLN A 278 9.30 20.21 2.59
N HIS A 279 8.53 21.09 3.24
CA HIS A 279 8.47 21.25 4.70
C HIS A 279 7.56 20.21 5.36
N GLY A 280 6.55 19.73 4.63
CA GLY A 280 5.60 18.77 5.15
C GLY A 280 4.87 17.99 4.07
N LEU A 281 4.12 17.00 4.54
CA LEU A 281 3.23 16.16 3.76
C LEU A 281 1.79 16.52 4.07
N VAL A 282 0.93 16.62 3.07
CA VAL A 282 -0.52 16.66 3.26
C VAL A 282 -1.17 15.46 2.56
N LEU A 283 -1.84 14.60 3.33
CA LEU A 283 -2.58 13.42 2.82
C LEU A 283 -4.07 13.54 3.16
N PRO A 284 -4.89 14.05 2.25
CA PRO A 284 -6.33 14.20 2.43
C PRO A 284 -7.10 12.90 2.14
N SER A 285 -6.48 11.76 2.32
CA SER A 285 -6.96 10.47 1.86
C SER A 285 -8.29 10.07 2.49
N ARG A 286 -9.13 9.39 1.71
CA ARG A 286 -10.38 8.75 2.17
C ARG A 286 -10.17 7.27 2.50
N CYS A 287 -9.03 6.72 2.09
CA CYS A 287 -8.77 5.30 2.25
C CYS A 287 -7.27 5.02 2.17
N GLU A 288 -6.73 4.40 3.21
CA GLU A 288 -5.32 4.00 3.31
C GLU A 288 -5.16 2.63 3.97
N GLY A 289 -3.97 2.07 3.80
CA GLY A 289 -3.46 1.01 4.67
C GLY A 289 -2.56 1.60 5.75
N MET A 290 -1.26 1.51 5.50
CA MET A 290 -0.21 2.32 6.10
C MET A 290 0.54 2.96 4.92
N PRO A 291 0.35 4.25 4.64
CA PRO A 291 0.95 4.89 3.47
C PRO A 291 2.47 4.91 3.56
N LEU A 292 3.16 4.42 2.54
CA LEU A 292 4.63 4.48 2.51
C LEU A 292 5.10 5.93 2.62
N VAL A 293 4.46 6.84 1.88
CA VAL A 293 4.81 8.26 1.84
C VAL A 293 4.71 8.95 3.21
N LEU A 294 3.81 8.51 4.09
CA LEU A 294 3.72 9.02 5.45
C LEU A 294 4.96 8.60 6.26
N VAL A 295 5.34 7.32 6.19
CA VAL A 295 6.56 6.80 6.82
C VAL A 295 7.80 7.53 6.29
N GLU A 296 7.88 7.73 4.98
CA GLU A 296 8.99 8.40 4.28
C GLU A 296 9.12 9.88 4.67
N ALA A 297 8.00 10.61 4.73
CA ALA A 297 7.97 12.00 5.18
C ALA A 297 8.40 12.12 6.65
N MET A 298 7.87 11.26 7.53
CA MET A 298 8.25 11.24 8.95
C MET A 298 9.72 10.89 9.13
N LEU A 299 10.24 9.85 8.46
CA LEU A 299 11.67 9.51 8.50
C LEU A 299 12.55 10.69 8.08
N SER A 300 12.08 11.46 7.09
CA SER A 300 12.77 12.64 6.57
C SER A 300 12.57 13.90 7.44
N GLY A 301 11.93 13.79 8.59
CA GLY A 301 11.68 14.91 9.51
C GLY A 301 10.70 15.95 8.96
N ARG A 302 9.76 15.55 8.12
CA ARG A 302 8.73 16.43 7.54
C ARG A 302 7.44 16.33 8.33
N VAL A 303 6.71 17.44 8.41
CA VAL A 303 5.46 17.52 9.19
C VAL A 303 4.33 16.84 8.42
N PRO A 304 3.73 15.77 8.95
CA PRO A 304 2.54 15.18 8.34
C PRO A 304 1.27 15.93 8.77
N ILE A 305 0.41 16.24 7.81
CA ILE A 305 -0.96 16.71 7.99
C ILE A 305 -1.84 15.70 7.25
N VAL A 306 -2.53 14.84 7.98
CA VAL A 306 -3.19 13.67 7.40
C VAL A 306 -4.59 13.46 7.95
N THR A 307 -5.45 12.84 7.18
CA THR A 307 -6.77 12.39 7.66
C THR A 307 -6.63 11.15 8.55
N ASP A 308 -7.50 11.00 9.54
CA ASP A 308 -7.62 9.80 10.38
C ASP A 308 -8.32 8.68 9.58
N VAL A 309 -7.55 8.03 8.70
CA VAL A 309 -8.00 6.88 7.92
C VAL A 309 -6.92 5.79 7.88
N GLY A 310 -7.33 4.54 7.85
CA GLY A 310 -6.39 3.41 7.85
C GLY A 310 -5.44 3.47 9.04
N GLY A 311 -4.15 3.29 8.80
CA GLY A 311 -3.12 3.30 9.85
C GLY A 311 -2.53 4.68 10.15
N ASN A 312 -3.06 5.78 9.63
CA ASN A 312 -2.45 7.10 9.81
C ASN A 312 -2.34 7.51 11.29
N ALA A 313 -3.41 7.35 12.06
CA ALA A 313 -3.43 7.64 13.50
C ALA A 313 -2.62 6.66 14.35
N GLU A 314 -2.15 5.54 13.80
CA GLU A 314 -1.26 4.63 14.52
C GLU A 314 0.17 5.17 14.63
N VAL A 315 0.55 6.08 13.75
CA VAL A 315 1.92 6.60 13.65
C VAL A 315 2.02 8.10 13.90
N VAL A 316 0.93 8.85 13.74
CA VAL A 316 0.89 10.30 13.98
C VAL A 316 0.18 10.57 15.32
N ASP A 317 0.91 11.15 16.26
CA ASP A 317 0.37 11.67 17.52
C ASP A 317 -0.03 13.14 17.28
N ASP A 318 -1.35 13.44 17.32
CA ASP A 318 -1.91 14.74 16.92
C ASP A 318 -1.37 15.90 17.75
N GLY A 319 -0.91 16.96 17.08
CA GLY A 319 -0.28 18.15 17.68
C GLY A 319 1.14 17.93 18.20
N ILE A 320 1.68 16.70 18.15
CA ILE A 320 3.01 16.35 18.66
C ILE A 320 3.95 15.94 17.52
N THR A 321 3.54 14.94 16.73
CA THR A 321 4.34 14.41 15.61
C THR A 321 3.71 14.71 14.25
N GLY A 322 2.65 15.51 14.23
CA GLY A 322 1.90 15.90 13.04
C GLY A 322 0.50 16.35 13.41
N TYR A 323 -0.37 16.50 12.42
CA TYR A 323 -1.73 16.97 12.60
C TYR A 323 -2.72 16.02 11.94
N LEU A 324 -3.72 15.57 12.72
CA LEU A 324 -4.78 14.67 12.26
C LEU A 324 -6.06 15.47 11.97
N ALA A 325 -6.60 15.31 10.77
CA ALA A 325 -7.97 15.68 10.45
C ALA A 325 -8.88 14.52 10.86
N ALA A 326 -9.84 14.78 11.74
CA ALA A 326 -10.70 13.74 12.35
C ALA A 326 -11.55 12.94 11.34
N ALA A 327 -11.71 13.45 10.12
CA ALA A 327 -12.45 12.81 9.04
C ALA A 327 -11.93 13.26 7.67
N PRO A 328 -12.13 12.47 6.59
CA PRO A 328 -11.79 12.89 5.23
C PRO A 328 -12.85 13.84 4.64
N THR A 329 -13.05 14.97 5.30
CA THR A 329 -13.96 16.05 4.91
C THR A 329 -13.21 17.36 4.72
N GLU A 330 -13.81 18.31 3.98
CA GLU A 330 -13.21 19.62 3.74
C GLU A 330 -12.98 20.39 5.06
N ASP A 331 -13.94 20.34 5.97
CA ASP A 331 -13.87 21.11 7.22
C ASP A 331 -12.84 20.52 8.20
N ALA A 332 -12.81 19.20 8.37
CA ALA A 332 -11.84 18.56 9.22
C ALA A 332 -10.39 18.72 8.69
N LEU A 333 -10.21 18.63 7.36
CA LEU A 333 -8.90 18.87 6.75
C LEU A 333 -8.46 20.32 6.90
N ASP A 334 -9.38 21.26 6.70
CA ASP A 334 -9.13 22.68 6.87
C ASP A 334 -8.77 23.05 8.31
N GLU A 335 -9.43 22.45 9.29
CA GLU A 335 -9.12 22.62 10.72
C GLU A 335 -7.71 22.08 11.06
N ALA A 336 -7.37 20.87 10.61
CA ALA A 336 -6.05 20.30 10.84
C ALA A 336 -4.95 21.15 10.18
N MET A 337 -5.17 21.59 8.95
CA MET A 337 -4.26 22.51 8.26
C MET A 337 -4.15 23.86 8.98
N GLU A 338 -5.23 24.38 9.57
CA GLU A 338 -5.23 25.64 10.33
C GLU A 338 -4.42 25.50 11.62
N ARG A 339 -4.58 24.42 12.37
CA ARG A 339 -3.75 24.11 13.55
C ARG A 339 -2.26 24.02 13.17
N ALA A 340 -1.96 23.27 12.10
CA ALA A 340 -0.62 23.18 11.58
C ALA A 340 -0.05 24.55 11.18
N TRP A 341 -0.85 25.39 10.52
CA TRP A 341 -0.42 26.71 10.10
C TRP A 341 -0.16 27.65 11.29
N SER A 342 -1.03 27.66 12.29
CA SER A 342 -0.86 28.50 13.48
C SER A 342 0.42 28.15 14.25
N GLU A 343 0.82 26.88 14.24
CA GLU A 343 2.03 26.37 14.87
C GLU A 343 3.23 26.23 13.91
N ARG A 344 3.19 26.84 12.73
CA ARG A 344 4.23 26.66 11.69
C ARG A 344 5.66 27.00 12.12
N HIS A 345 5.80 27.85 13.12
CA HIS A 345 7.10 28.16 13.74
C HIS A 345 7.74 26.96 14.45
N ARG A 346 6.95 25.93 14.80
CA ARG A 346 7.39 24.69 15.42
C ARG A 346 7.56 23.52 14.43
N TRP A 347 7.32 23.72 13.15
CA TRP A 347 7.30 22.61 12.20
C TRP A 347 8.60 21.81 12.15
N ARG A 348 9.75 22.47 12.35
CA ARG A 348 11.02 21.76 12.42
C ARG A 348 11.11 20.85 13.66
N GLU A 349 10.57 21.27 14.78
CA GLU A 349 10.46 20.50 16.02
C GLU A 349 9.50 19.32 15.85
N VAL A 350 8.29 19.57 15.33
CA VAL A 350 7.26 18.55 15.05
C VAL A 350 7.79 17.50 14.06
N GLY A 351 8.48 17.92 13.00
CA GLY A 351 9.11 17.00 12.04
C GLY A 351 10.22 16.14 12.68
N ALA A 352 11.04 16.71 13.55
CA ALA A 352 12.04 15.95 14.30
C ALA A 352 11.39 14.93 15.24
N ALA A 353 10.31 15.31 15.93
CA ALA A 353 9.52 14.40 16.76
C ALA A 353 8.87 13.29 15.92
N ALA A 354 8.35 13.60 14.73
CA ALA A 354 7.81 12.63 13.78
C ALA A 354 8.88 11.60 13.39
N ALA A 355 10.10 12.05 13.08
CA ALA A 355 11.20 11.18 12.71
C ALA A 355 11.65 10.26 13.88
N ALA A 356 11.68 10.77 15.09
CA ALA A 356 11.95 9.95 16.28
C ALA A 356 10.85 8.90 16.49
N ARG A 357 9.59 9.33 16.44
CA ARG A 357 8.42 8.47 16.66
C ARG A 357 8.35 7.32 15.66
N ILE A 358 8.46 7.60 14.37
CA ILE A 358 8.32 6.58 13.33
C ILE A 358 9.38 5.48 13.45
N ARG A 359 10.62 5.82 13.86
CA ARG A 359 11.69 4.85 14.09
C ARG A 359 11.42 3.90 15.25
N THR A 360 10.54 4.24 16.18
CA THR A 360 10.11 3.31 17.25
C THR A 360 9.01 2.35 16.81
N LEU A 361 8.30 2.66 15.73
CA LEU A 361 7.09 1.93 15.30
C LEU A 361 7.32 1.03 14.08
N ILE A 362 8.28 1.41 13.22
CA ILE A 362 8.57 0.68 11.99
C ILE A 362 9.96 0.04 12.14
N PRO A 363 10.17 -1.23 11.79
CA PRO A 363 11.50 -1.82 11.75
C PRO A 363 12.35 -1.18 10.64
N ARG A 364 13.67 -1.19 10.83
CA ARG A 364 14.61 -0.65 9.83
C ARG A 364 14.56 -1.42 8.51
N GLU A 365 14.30 -2.72 8.57
CA GLU A 365 14.23 -3.64 7.42
C GLU A 365 12.93 -4.46 7.51
N PRO A 366 11.78 -3.85 7.17
CA PRO A 366 10.48 -4.52 7.28
C PRO A 366 10.39 -5.81 6.48
N GLU A 367 10.99 -5.83 5.28
CA GLU A 367 11.05 -6.99 4.40
C GLU A 367 11.84 -8.15 4.99
N SER A 368 12.94 -7.90 5.68
CA SER A 368 13.74 -8.92 6.37
C SER A 368 12.97 -9.50 7.57
N CYS A 369 12.31 -8.63 8.35
CA CYS A 369 11.42 -9.06 9.43
C CYS A 369 10.28 -9.95 8.90
N PHE A 370 9.71 -9.57 7.77
CA PHE A 370 8.63 -10.35 7.18
C PHE A 370 9.14 -11.67 6.59
N ALA A 371 10.32 -11.69 5.95
CA ALA A 371 10.97 -12.90 5.46
C ALA A 371 11.18 -13.93 6.59
N THR A 372 11.74 -13.50 7.72
CA THR A 372 11.92 -14.36 8.90
C THR A 372 10.60 -14.97 9.35
N ARG A 373 9.55 -14.16 9.42
CA ARG A 373 8.21 -14.61 9.83
C ARG A 373 7.60 -15.65 8.87
N LEU A 374 7.83 -15.49 7.56
CA LEU A 374 7.39 -16.47 6.56
C LEU A 374 8.16 -17.79 6.68
N VAL A 375 9.45 -17.74 7.00
CA VAL A 375 10.28 -18.93 7.24
C VAL A 375 9.77 -19.72 8.46
N GLU A 376 9.50 -19.04 9.56
CA GLU A 376 8.92 -19.64 10.78
C GLU A 376 7.56 -20.29 10.49
N LEU A 377 6.68 -19.56 9.77
CA LEU A 377 5.36 -20.06 9.40
C LEU A 377 5.41 -21.30 8.50
N ALA A 378 6.35 -21.36 7.56
CA ALA A 378 6.53 -22.51 6.69
C ALA A 378 7.15 -23.73 7.43
N SER A 379 8.04 -23.48 8.39
CA SER A 379 8.69 -24.52 9.17
C SER A 379 7.73 -25.19 10.15
N SER A 380 6.88 -24.42 10.82
CA SER A 380 5.84 -24.96 11.72
C SER A 380 4.80 -25.85 11.01
N ALA A 381 4.64 -25.68 9.70
CA ALA A 381 3.76 -26.51 8.87
C ALA A 381 4.30 -27.93 8.60
N LYS A 382 5.60 -28.19 8.81
CA LYS A 382 6.23 -29.51 8.62
C LYS A 382 6.21 -30.36 9.89
N ALA A 383 5.90 -29.75 11.05
CA ALA A 383 5.89 -30.41 12.34
C ALA A 383 4.50 -30.94 12.74
N LEU A 384 3.47 -30.69 11.94
CA LEU A 384 2.10 -31.21 12.08
C LEU A 384 1.75 -32.16 10.92
#